data_675ffc1726ecbe3950204d1af57ec14d
#
_entry.id   675ffc1726ecbe3950204d1af57ec14d
#
_cell.length_a   1.000
_cell.length_b   1.000
_cell.length_c   1.000
_cell.angle_alpha   90.00
_cell.angle_beta   90.00
_cell.angle_gamma   90.00
#
_symmetry.space_group_name_H-M   'P 1'
#
loop_
_entity.id
_entity.type
_entity.pdbx_description
1 polymer ?
#
loop_
_entity_poly.entity_id
_entity_poly.type
_entity_poly.pdbx_seq_one_letter_code
_entity_poly.pdbx_strand_id
1 'polypeptide(L)'
;MARTAGRVGHDELATLKLVALDGALESRTTVTCAALADRLDASNQTASRRLQRLEDADYVEREMTGDGQLVAVTGTGERALQREYADYRRLFEGDADVALSGTVTSGMGEGRHYISLPGYMRQFRERLGYEPYEGTLNLDLDEESVRDRARMDALAPIDIDGWADEDRTYGPAYCWPARVERADASGEGERYDAAHVIAPERTHHGDDQLEVIAPDRLRDELHLEDGDTLTIHVTE
;
A
#
# COMPACT_ATOMS: atom_id res chain seq x y z
N MET A 1 6.13 18.96 -16.02
CA MET A 1 6.11 19.51 -14.65
C MET A 1 5.30 18.55 -13.81
N ALA A 2 5.94 17.80 -12.93
CA ALA A 2 5.24 16.92 -11.99
C ALA A 2 4.41 17.81 -11.05
N ARG A 3 3.08 17.65 -11.08
CA ARG A 3 2.19 18.26 -10.09
C ARG A 3 2.46 17.54 -8.76
N THR A 4 2.94 18.27 -7.78
CA THR A 4 2.98 17.79 -6.40
C THR A 4 1.54 17.52 -5.99
N ALA A 5 1.17 16.26 -5.77
CA ALA A 5 -0.15 15.88 -5.30
C ALA A 5 -0.40 16.58 -3.95
N GLY A 6 -1.25 17.59 -3.96
CA GLY A 6 -1.61 18.32 -2.75
C GLY A 6 -2.40 17.39 -1.83
N ARG A 7 -1.97 17.29 -0.58
CA ARG A 7 -2.69 16.52 0.44
C ARG A 7 -4.10 17.10 0.59
N VAL A 8 -5.14 16.32 0.30
CA VAL A 8 -6.54 16.72 0.47
C VAL A 8 -6.91 16.70 1.97
N GLY A 9 -7.87 17.55 2.36
CA GLY A 9 -8.35 17.64 3.74
C GLY A 9 -9.47 16.63 4.04
N HIS A 10 -9.89 16.58 5.31
CA HIS A 10 -10.98 15.70 5.77
C HIS A 10 -12.29 15.93 5.01
N ASP A 11 -12.58 17.17 4.62
CA ASP A 11 -13.77 17.53 3.87
C ASP A 11 -13.78 16.93 2.46
N GLU A 12 -12.64 16.91 1.81
CA GLU A 12 -12.45 16.29 0.51
C GLU A 12 -12.51 14.75 0.62
N LEU A 13 -11.92 14.15 1.68
CA LEU A 13 -12.03 12.71 1.93
C LEU A 13 -13.46 12.28 2.21
N ALA A 14 -14.23 13.05 2.97
CA ALA A 14 -15.65 12.81 3.17
C ALA A 14 -16.43 12.84 1.82
N THR A 15 -16.09 13.76 0.94
CA THR A 15 -16.68 13.84 -0.41
C THR A 15 -16.29 12.64 -1.26
N LEU A 16 -15.01 12.24 -1.25
CA LEU A 16 -14.49 11.07 -1.94
C LEU A 16 -15.21 9.78 -1.51
N LYS A 17 -15.39 9.59 -0.19
CA LYS A 17 -16.14 8.47 0.36
C LYS A 17 -17.56 8.40 -0.18
N LEU A 18 -18.28 9.52 -0.23
CA LEU A 18 -19.63 9.54 -0.76
C LEU A 18 -19.70 9.18 -2.23
N VAL A 19 -18.77 9.68 -3.04
CA VAL A 19 -18.67 9.36 -4.47
C VAL A 19 -18.33 7.87 -4.67
N ALA A 20 -17.44 7.31 -3.85
CA ALA A 20 -17.13 5.89 -3.86
C ALA A 20 -18.34 5.01 -3.50
N LEU A 21 -19.11 5.39 -2.46
CA LEU A 21 -20.35 4.70 -2.07
C LEU A 21 -21.44 4.74 -3.15
N ASP A 22 -21.39 5.73 -4.05
CA ASP A 22 -22.27 5.82 -5.21
C ASP A 22 -21.82 4.93 -6.39
N GLY A 23 -20.75 4.11 -6.19
CA GLY A 23 -20.25 3.13 -7.16
C GLY A 23 -19.08 3.62 -8.01
N ALA A 24 -18.50 4.79 -7.72
CA ALA A 24 -17.41 5.34 -8.51
C ALA A 24 -16.07 4.62 -8.34
N LEU A 25 -15.95 3.67 -7.41
CA LEU A 25 -14.82 2.73 -7.32
C LEU A 25 -14.86 1.67 -8.41
N GLU A 26 -16.04 1.16 -8.73
CA GLU A 26 -16.21 0.06 -9.67
C GLU A 26 -16.33 0.54 -11.13
N SER A 27 -16.99 1.70 -11.31
CA SER A 27 -17.26 2.26 -12.64
C SER A 27 -17.53 3.76 -12.56
N ARG A 28 -17.47 4.44 -13.71
CA ARG A 28 -17.90 5.85 -13.79
C ARG A 28 -19.37 5.98 -13.40
N THR A 29 -19.68 6.80 -12.41
CA THR A 29 -21.04 7.05 -11.93
C THR A 29 -21.44 8.51 -12.13
N THR A 30 -22.75 8.75 -12.29
CA THR A 30 -23.26 10.12 -12.42
C THR A 30 -23.44 10.76 -11.05
N VAL A 31 -22.77 11.89 -10.84
CA VAL A 31 -22.81 12.66 -9.60
C VAL A 31 -23.33 14.07 -9.88
N THR A 32 -24.25 14.56 -9.05
CA THR A 32 -24.70 15.95 -9.08
C THR A 32 -24.22 16.72 -7.86
N CYS A 33 -23.84 17.99 -8.04
CA CYS A 33 -23.43 18.83 -6.91
C CYS A 33 -24.57 19.02 -5.88
N ALA A 34 -25.82 18.98 -6.31
CA ALA A 34 -26.98 19.09 -5.41
C ALA A 34 -27.08 17.87 -4.48
N ALA A 35 -27.00 16.65 -5.02
CA ALA A 35 -27.07 15.43 -4.23
C ALA A 35 -25.89 15.30 -3.24
N LEU A 36 -24.68 15.70 -3.66
CA LEU A 36 -23.52 15.75 -2.77
C LEU A 36 -23.66 16.83 -1.70
N ALA A 37 -24.15 18.01 -2.06
CA ALA A 37 -24.35 19.11 -1.13
C ALA A 37 -25.32 18.74 0.01
N ASP A 38 -26.43 18.10 -0.33
CA ASP A 38 -27.41 17.62 0.65
C ASP A 38 -26.80 16.61 1.62
N ARG A 39 -26.01 15.66 1.12
CA ARG A 39 -25.36 14.63 1.97
C ARG A 39 -24.21 15.18 2.82
N LEU A 40 -23.57 16.25 2.38
CA LEU A 40 -22.44 16.89 3.05
C LEU A 40 -22.86 18.06 3.97
N ASP A 41 -24.14 18.35 4.05
CA ASP A 41 -24.68 19.56 4.71
C ASP A 41 -23.92 20.83 4.26
N ALA A 42 -23.79 20.99 2.95
CA ALA A 42 -22.97 22.02 2.32
C ALA A 42 -23.73 22.71 1.17
N SER A 43 -23.17 23.78 0.64
CA SER A 43 -23.69 24.41 -0.59
C SER A 43 -23.23 23.65 -1.84
N ASN A 44 -24.02 23.76 -2.94
CA ASN A 44 -23.63 23.23 -4.26
C ASN A 44 -22.25 23.74 -4.71
N GLN A 45 -21.93 25.00 -4.41
CA GLN A 45 -20.62 25.58 -4.71
C GLN A 45 -19.50 24.91 -3.92
N THR A 46 -19.75 24.57 -2.64
CA THR A 46 -18.80 23.85 -1.80
C THR A 46 -18.56 22.44 -2.31
N ALA A 47 -19.63 21.69 -2.63
CA ALA A 47 -19.52 20.35 -3.21
C ALA A 47 -18.74 20.37 -4.53
N SER A 48 -19.03 21.30 -5.43
CA SER A 48 -18.31 21.48 -6.69
C SER A 48 -16.82 21.77 -6.48
N ARG A 49 -16.49 22.65 -5.51
CA ARG A 49 -15.08 22.98 -5.20
C ARG A 49 -14.32 21.80 -4.58
N ARG A 50 -14.97 20.98 -3.75
CA ARG A 50 -14.35 19.77 -3.18
C ARG A 50 -14.07 18.73 -4.25
N LEU A 51 -15.00 18.50 -5.18
CA LEU A 51 -14.76 17.63 -6.34
C LEU A 51 -13.62 18.14 -7.22
N GLN A 52 -13.53 19.46 -7.45
CA GLN A 52 -12.43 20.05 -8.20
C GLN A 52 -11.09 19.80 -7.53
N ARG A 53 -10.99 19.95 -6.20
CA ARG A 53 -9.76 19.66 -5.45
C ARG A 53 -9.37 18.18 -5.48
N LEU A 54 -10.35 17.29 -5.45
CA LEU A 54 -10.11 15.85 -5.60
C LEU A 54 -9.53 15.52 -6.99
N GLU A 55 -10.07 16.15 -8.05
CA GLU A 55 -9.54 16.00 -9.41
C GLU A 55 -8.14 16.62 -9.54
N ASP A 56 -7.92 17.83 -9.00
CA ASP A 56 -6.61 18.50 -9.03
C ASP A 56 -5.51 17.70 -8.29
N ALA A 57 -5.91 16.90 -7.30
CA ALA A 57 -5.05 16.01 -6.53
C ALA A 57 -4.97 14.58 -7.10
N ASP A 58 -5.59 14.31 -8.25
CA ASP A 58 -5.63 12.99 -8.91
C ASP A 58 -6.34 11.89 -8.10
N TYR A 59 -7.34 12.24 -7.29
CA TYR A 59 -8.14 11.28 -6.52
C TYR A 59 -9.38 10.81 -7.29
N VAL A 60 -9.87 11.63 -8.21
CA VAL A 60 -10.97 11.30 -9.10
C VAL A 60 -10.71 11.82 -10.52
N GLU A 61 -11.28 11.12 -11.50
CA GLU A 61 -11.46 11.64 -12.87
C GLU A 61 -12.89 12.12 -13.02
N ARG A 62 -13.10 13.25 -13.74
CA ARG A 62 -14.42 13.81 -14.00
C ARG A 62 -14.62 14.14 -15.46
N GLU A 63 -15.84 13.90 -15.93
CA GLU A 63 -16.30 14.30 -17.25
C GLU A 63 -17.67 15.02 -17.12
N MET A 64 -17.75 16.25 -17.60
CA MET A 64 -18.99 17.03 -17.54
C MET A 64 -20.01 16.49 -18.53
N THR A 65 -21.25 16.30 -18.09
CA THR A 65 -22.38 15.83 -18.90
C THR A 65 -23.53 16.84 -18.82
N GLY A 66 -24.55 16.67 -19.67
CA GLY A 66 -25.74 17.56 -19.66
C GLY A 66 -26.53 17.52 -18.33
N ASP A 67 -26.52 16.39 -17.64
CA ASP A 67 -27.32 16.14 -16.44
C ASP A 67 -26.48 16.09 -15.14
N GLY A 68 -25.19 16.46 -15.20
CA GLY A 68 -24.28 16.41 -14.05
C GLY A 68 -22.84 16.17 -14.49
N GLN A 69 -22.15 15.27 -13.80
CA GLN A 69 -20.80 14.86 -14.15
C GLN A 69 -20.62 13.35 -13.92
N LEU A 70 -19.92 12.68 -14.80
CA LEU A 70 -19.44 11.32 -14.60
C LEU A 70 -18.14 11.38 -13.78
N VAL A 71 -18.09 10.60 -12.71
CA VAL A 71 -16.94 10.55 -11.80
C VAL A 71 -16.47 9.11 -11.64
N ALA A 72 -15.18 8.91 -11.67
CA ALA A 72 -14.52 7.65 -11.29
C ALA A 72 -13.44 7.94 -10.25
N VAL A 73 -13.32 7.08 -9.25
CA VAL A 73 -12.22 7.12 -8.29
C VAL A 73 -10.97 6.54 -8.94
N THR A 74 -9.85 7.23 -8.82
CA THR A 74 -8.55 6.75 -9.32
C THR A 74 -7.89 5.80 -8.30
N GLY A 75 -6.83 5.09 -8.70
CA GLY A 75 -6.02 4.31 -7.76
C GLY A 75 -5.45 5.16 -6.59
N THR A 76 -5.14 6.44 -6.83
CA THR A 76 -4.71 7.37 -5.77
C THR A 76 -5.84 7.67 -4.79
N GLY A 77 -7.07 7.86 -5.30
CA GLY A 77 -8.26 8.06 -4.46
C GLY A 77 -8.63 6.82 -3.66
N GLU A 78 -8.54 5.65 -4.27
CA GLU A 78 -8.79 4.37 -3.61
C GLU A 78 -7.83 4.15 -2.43
N ARG A 79 -6.53 4.33 -2.65
CA ARG A 79 -5.53 4.25 -1.57
C ARG A 79 -5.79 5.22 -0.42
N ALA A 80 -6.32 6.41 -0.71
CA ALA A 80 -6.70 7.35 0.34
C ALA A 80 -7.87 6.84 1.20
N LEU A 81 -8.86 6.19 0.58
CA LEU A 81 -9.97 5.57 1.30
C LEU A 81 -9.52 4.34 2.09
N GLN A 82 -8.59 3.55 1.56
CA GLN A 82 -8.00 2.41 2.27
C GLN A 82 -7.25 2.86 3.52
N ARG A 83 -6.50 3.97 3.47
CA ARG A 83 -5.85 4.57 4.66
C ARG A 83 -6.87 5.02 5.72
N GLU A 84 -7.95 5.69 5.32
CA GLU A 84 -9.04 6.05 6.25
C GLU A 84 -9.66 4.80 6.90
N TYR A 85 -9.84 3.74 6.13
CA TYR A 85 -10.35 2.48 6.66
C TYR A 85 -9.39 1.84 7.67
N ALA A 86 -8.08 1.85 7.40
CA ALA A 86 -7.06 1.37 8.31
C ALA A 86 -7.08 2.16 9.63
N ASP A 87 -7.23 3.50 9.58
CA ASP A 87 -7.37 4.33 10.78
C ASP A 87 -8.61 3.93 11.61
N TYR A 88 -9.77 3.67 10.97
CA TYR A 88 -10.97 3.19 11.68
C TYR A 88 -10.76 1.81 12.28
N ARG A 89 -10.10 0.90 11.57
CA ARG A 89 -9.76 -0.42 12.11
C ARG A 89 -8.92 -0.30 13.37
N ARG A 90 -7.87 0.52 13.35
CA ARG A 90 -7.02 0.77 14.52
C ARG A 90 -7.81 1.30 15.71
N LEU A 91 -8.76 2.21 15.47
CA LEU A 91 -9.61 2.75 16.54
C LEU A 91 -10.54 1.72 17.18
N PHE A 92 -11.05 0.78 16.42
CA PHE A 92 -12.10 -0.14 16.86
C PHE A 92 -11.63 -1.56 17.14
N GLU A 93 -10.57 -2.01 16.47
CA GLU A 93 -10.04 -3.38 16.54
C GLU A 93 -8.71 -3.45 17.31
N GLY A 94 -8.06 -2.30 17.57
CA GLY A 94 -6.71 -2.20 18.13
C GLY A 94 -5.63 -2.41 17.06
N ASP A 95 -4.37 -2.42 17.49
CA ASP A 95 -3.23 -2.77 16.63
C ASP A 95 -3.34 -4.24 16.26
N ALA A 96 -4.03 -4.54 15.17
CA ALA A 96 -4.13 -5.90 14.66
C ALA A 96 -2.88 -6.21 13.84
N ASP A 97 -1.88 -6.81 14.47
CA ASP A 97 -0.80 -7.47 13.73
C ASP A 97 -1.43 -8.49 12.77
N VAL A 98 -1.12 -8.36 11.49
CA VAL A 98 -1.49 -9.37 10.50
C VAL A 98 -0.34 -10.38 10.46
N ALA A 99 -0.61 -11.61 10.91
CA ALA A 99 0.36 -12.70 10.84
C ALA A 99 0.19 -13.46 9.52
N LEU A 100 1.25 -13.53 8.72
CA LEU A 100 1.31 -14.26 7.47
C LEU A 100 2.38 -15.35 7.58
N SER A 101 2.00 -16.58 7.38
CA SER A 101 2.92 -17.74 7.42
C SER A 101 3.26 -18.18 5.99
N GLY A 102 4.51 -18.54 5.79
CA GLY A 102 4.97 -18.98 4.48
C GLY A 102 6.28 -19.76 4.55
N THR A 103 6.60 -20.39 3.44
CA THR A 103 7.81 -21.17 3.25
C THR A 103 8.86 -20.34 2.53
N VAL A 104 10.09 -20.33 3.05
CA VAL A 104 11.23 -19.65 2.44
C VAL A 104 11.57 -20.28 1.10
N THR A 105 11.68 -19.45 0.07
CA THR A 105 12.02 -19.88 -1.28
C THR A 105 13.14 -19.03 -1.88
N SER A 106 13.85 -19.60 -2.85
CA SER A 106 14.81 -18.86 -3.64
C SER A 106 14.10 -18.12 -4.77
N GLY A 107 14.06 -16.78 -4.67
CA GLY A 107 13.55 -15.92 -5.74
C GLY A 107 14.42 -15.95 -7.00
N MET A 108 13.90 -15.44 -8.11
CA MET A 108 14.62 -15.35 -9.38
C MET A 108 15.76 -14.31 -9.38
N GLY A 109 16.00 -13.61 -8.26
CA GLY A 109 17.07 -12.63 -8.09
C GLY A 109 16.76 -11.24 -8.65
N GLU A 110 15.55 -10.98 -9.13
CA GLU A 110 15.16 -9.68 -9.65
C GLU A 110 15.10 -8.61 -8.55
N GLY A 111 14.64 -8.97 -7.34
CA GLY A 111 14.58 -8.08 -6.19
C GLY A 111 15.92 -7.41 -5.89
N ARG A 112 17.05 -8.15 -6.00
CA ARG A 112 18.40 -7.60 -5.79
C ARG A 112 18.69 -6.40 -6.69
N HIS A 113 18.33 -6.49 -7.97
CA HIS A 113 18.56 -5.41 -8.92
C HIS A 113 17.76 -4.15 -8.53
N TYR A 114 16.48 -4.30 -8.20
CA TYR A 114 15.62 -3.16 -7.90
C TYR A 114 15.97 -2.50 -6.57
N ILE A 115 16.22 -3.26 -5.50
CA ILE A 115 16.57 -2.74 -4.17
C ILE A 115 17.85 -1.89 -4.22
N SER A 116 18.85 -2.27 -5.02
CA SER A 116 20.12 -1.55 -5.11
C SER A 116 20.07 -0.27 -5.96
N LEU A 117 18.96 0.03 -6.64
CA LEU A 117 18.85 1.22 -7.48
C LEU A 117 18.91 2.52 -6.65
N PRO A 118 19.71 3.53 -7.05
CA PRO A 118 19.96 4.73 -6.24
C PRO A 118 18.70 5.52 -5.88
N GLY A 119 17.69 5.54 -6.76
CA GLY A 119 16.43 6.26 -6.54
C GLY A 119 15.57 5.62 -5.45
N TYR A 120 15.56 4.28 -5.35
CA TYR A 120 14.88 3.56 -4.29
C TYR A 120 15.70 3.58 -3.00
N MET A 121 17.00 3.32 -3.06
CA MET A 121 17.88 3.28 -1.89
C MET A 121 17.82 4.59 -1.09
N ARG A 122 17.80 5.75 -1.78
CA ARG A 122 17.64 7.04 -1.13
C ARG A 122 16.30 7.11 -0.34
N GLN A 123 15.20 6.67 -0.93
CA GLN A 123 13.89 6.70 -0.30
C GLN A 123 13.78 5.70 0.85
N PHE A 124 14.41 4.52 0.76
CA PHE A 124 14.49 3.59 1.87
C PHE A 124 15.19 4.22 3.08
N ARG A 125 16.33 4.89 2.89
CA ARG A 125 17.00 5.63 3.98
C ARG A 125 16.12 6.69 4.60
N GLU A 126 15.42 7.47 3.78
CA GLU A 126 14.60 8.60 4.22
C GLU A 126 13.30 8.15 4.90
N ARG A 127 12.67 7.08 4.43
CA ARG A 127 11.32 6.68 4.82
C ARG A 127 11.29 5.46 5.75
N LEU A 128 12.20 4.50 5.57
CA LEU A 128 12.31 3.32 6.44
C LEU A 128 13.38 3.49 7.52
N GLY A 129 14.29 4.47 7.36
CA GLY A 129 15.36 4.75 8.32
C GLY A 129 16.59 3.87 8.20
N TYR A 130 16.70 3.03 7.16
CA TYR A 130 17.85 2.18 6.92
C TYR A 130 18.13 1.96 5.43
N GLU A 131 19.31 1.43 5.12
CA GLU A 131 19.67 0.88 3.80
C GLU A 131 19.37 -0.63 3.81
N PRO A 132 18.44 -1.12 2.98
CA PRO A 132 18.21 -2.55 2.89
C PRO A 132 19.47 -3.30 2.38
N TYR A 133 19.63 -4.53 2.87
CA TYR A 133 20.50 -5.50 2.21
C TYR A 133 20.09 -5.63 0.73
N GLU A 134 21.08 -5.78 -0.16
CA GLU A 134 20.83 -5.89 -1.61
C GLU A 134 20.17 -7.23 -1.96
N GLY A 135 18.88 -7.34 -1.70
CA GLY A 135 18.07 -8.53 -1.99
C GLY A 135 16.80 -8.58 -1.18
N THR A 136 15.93 -9.51 -1.53
CA THR A 136 14.68 -9.80 -0.81
C THR A 136 14.71 -11.21 -0.23
N LEU A 137 14.10 -11.41 0.92
CA LEU A 137 13.70 -12.72 1.39
C LEU A 137 12.33 -13.03 0.77
N ASN A 138 12.22 -14.16 0.08
CA ASN A 138 11.02 -14.57 -0.61
C ASN A 138 10.33 -15.69 0.17
N LEU A 139 9.00 -15.60 0.28
CA LEU A 139 8.17 -16.61 0.90
C LEU A 139 7.02 -16.97 -0.03
N ASP A 140 6.72 -18.26 -0.12
CA ASP A 140 5.46 -18.76 -0.65
C ASP A 140 4.48 -18.91 0.52
N LEU A 141 3.41 -18.12 0.52
CA LEU A 141 2.41 -18.08 1.58
C LEU A 141 1.57 -19.36 1.58
N ASP A 142 1.15 -19.80 2.77
CA ASP A 142 0.15 -20.84 2.88
C ASP A 142 -1.26 -20.35 2.50
N GLU A 143 -2.21 -21.27 2.30
CA GLU A 143 -3.56 -20.93 1.84
C GLU A 143 -4.34 -20.00 2.78
N GLU A 144 -4.07 -20.03 4.08
CA GLU A 144 -4.71 -19.17 5.08
C GLU A 144 -4.14 -17.77 4.97
N SER A 145 -2.83 -17.64 4.90
CA SER A 145 -2.11 -16.38 4.76
C SER A 145 -2.38 -15.68 3.43
N VAL A 146 -2.58 -16.42 2.34
CA VAL A 146 -3.06 -15.84 1.05
C VAL A 146 -4.42 -15.16 1.23
N ARG A 147 -5.35 -15.73 2.01
CA ARG A 147 -6.64 -15.08 2.31
C ARG A 147 -6.48 -13.86 3.21
N ASP A 148 -5.55 -13.93 4.18
CA ASP A 148 -5.29 -12.82 5.10
C ASP A 148 -4.44 -11.71 4.48
N ARG A 149 -3.82 -11.94 3.31
CA ARG A 149 -3.05 -10.94 2.55
C ARG A 149 -3.85 -9.66 2.32
N ALA A 150 -5.14 -9.77 2.00
CA ALA A 150 -6.02 -8.62 1.81
C ALA A 150 -6.14 -7.75 3.07
N ARG A 151 -5.95 -8.33 4.27
CA ARG A 151 -5.92 -7.57 5.53
C ARG A 151 -4.63 -6.78 5.67
N MET A 152 -3.50 -7.35 5.25
CA MET A 152 -2.22 -6.63 5.19
C MET A 152 -2.29 -5.49 4.18
N ASP A 153 -2.82 -5.73 2.99
CA ASP A 153 -2.93 -4.71 1.93
C ASP A 153 -3.84 -3.54 2.34
N ALA A 154 -4.73 -3.75 3.32
CA ALA A 154 -5.56 -2.71 3.90
C ALA A 154 -4.86 -1.88 5.00
N LEU A 155 -3.68 -2.28 5.46
CA LEU A 155 -2.86 -1.46 6.37
C LEU A 155 -2.27 -0.28 5.61
N ALA A 156 -1.95 0.82 6.31
CA ALA A 156 -1.34 1.98 5.71
C ALA A 156 0.12 1.70 5.31
N PRO A 157 0.47 1.67 4.02
CA PRO A 157 1.84 1.44 3.61
C PRO A 157 2.71 2.70 3.76
N ILE A 158 4.00 2.49 3.85
CA ILE A 158 5.01 3.52 3.56
C ILE A 158 5.19 3.56 2.04
N ASP A 159 4.77 4.67 1.42
CA ASP A 159 4.88 4.87 -0.02
C ASP A 159 6.35 5.04 -0.44
N ILE A 160 6.80 4.31 -1.45
CA ILE A 160 8.08 4.51 -2.13
C ILE A 160 7.77 4.98 -3.54
N ASP A 161 8.02 6.27 -3.82
CA ASP A 161 7.63 6.89 -5.08
C ASP A 161 8.37 6.30 -6.28
N GLY A 162 7.68 6.23 -7.41
CA GLY A 162 8.31 5.97 -8.69
C GLY A 162 9.29 7.11 -9.05
N TRP A 163 10.30 6.79 -9.83
CA TRP A 163 11.31 7.73 -10.27
C TRP A 163 11.78 7.40 -11.70
N ALA A 164 12.52 8.30 -12.31
CA ALA A 164 13.07 8.11 -13.65
C ALA A 164 14.56 8.51 -13.67
N ASP A 165 15.34 7.79 -14.43
CA ASP A 165 16.67 8.18 -14.89
C ASP A 165 16.64 8.60 -16.37
N GLU A 166 17.80 8.73 -17.00
CA GLU A 166 17.91 9.15 -18.41
C GLU A 166 17.33 8.13 -19.39
N ASP A 167 17.31 6.84 -19.02
CA ASP A 167 16.97 5.75 -19.91
C ASP A 167 15.61 5.09 -19.58
N ARG A 168 15.15 5.17 -18.32
CA ARG A 168 14.03 4.36 -17.83
C ARG A 168 13.22 5.03 -16.72
N THR A 169 11.91 4.70 -16.70
CA THR A 169 11.00 5.02 -15.59
C THR A 169 10.78 3.78 -14.73
N TYR A 170 10.86 3.97 -13.42
CA TYR A 170 10.65 2.96 -12.39
C TYR A 170 9.36 3.25 -11.64
N GLY A 171 8.53 2.23 -11.43
CA GLY A 171 7.23 2.35 -10.75
C GLY A 171 7.37 2.59 -9.25
N PRO A 172 6.29 2.97 -8.58
CA PRO A 172 6.26 3.04 -7.12
C PRO A 172 6.22 1.65 -6.49
N ALA A 173 6.56 1.60 -5.19
CA ALA A 173 6.42 0.42 -4.35
C ALA A 173 5.83 0.81 -2.99
N TYR A 174 5.36 -0.18 -2.26
CA TYR A 174 4.76 -0.05 -0.94
C TYR A 174 5.53 -0.88 0.06
N CYS A 175 5.76 -0.33 1.27
CA CYS A 175 6.42 -1.04 2.34
C CYS A 175 5.55 -1.03 3.59
N TRP A 176 5.46 -2.16 4.28
CA TRP A 176 4.78 -2.27 5.58
C TRP A 176 5.78 -2.71 6.64
N PRO A 177 5.87 -2.05 7.80
CA PRO A 177 6.70 -2.50 8.90
C PRO A 177 6.37 -3.93 9.28
N ALA A 178 7.39 -4.73 9.52
CA ALA A 178 7.19 -6.14 9.82
C ALA A 178 8.25 -6.69 10.76
N ARG A 179 7.85 -7.72 11.50
CA ARG A 179 8.71 -8.57 12.29
C ARG A 179 8.73 -9.97 11.67
N VAL A 180 9.90 -10.55 11.53
CA VAL A 180 10.07 -11.92 11.04
C VAL A 180 10.30 -12.83 12.22
N GLU A 181 9.58 -13.93 12.29
CA GLU A 181 9.70 -14.95 13.36
C GLU A 181 9.88 -16.33 12.72
N ARG A 182 10.93 -17.03 13.15
CA ARG A 182 11.14 -18.44 12.85
C ARG A 182 10.76 -19.26 14.08
N ALA A 183 9.61 -19.92 14.03
CA ALA A 183 9.22 -20.83 15.13
C ALA A 183 10.14 -22.05 15.16
N ASP A 184 10.69 -22.34 16.33
CA ASP A 184 11.34 -23.62 16.58
C ASP A 184 10.37 -24.60 17.24
N ALA A 185 10.81 -25.88 17.37
CA ALA A 185 10.02 -26.93 17.99
C ALA A 185 9.79 -26.71 19.50
N SER A 186 10.47 -25.76 20.16
CA SER A 186 10.37 -25.40 21.55
C SER A 186 9.46 -24.20 21.82
N GLY A 187 9.09 -23.46 20.75
CA GLY A 187 8.30 -22.22 20.84
C GLY A 187 9.13 -21.00 21.26
N GLU A 188 10.45 -21.11 21.36
CA GLU A 188 11.39 -20.01 21.53
C GLU A 188 12.05 -19.72 20.16
N GLY A 189 11.31 -19.04 19.27
CA GLY A 189 11.78 -18.78 17.91
C GLY A 189 12.80 -17.65 17.82
N GLU A 190 13.67 -17.72 16.85
CA GLU A 190 14.51 -16.59 16.43
C GLU A 190 13.63 -15.49 15.81
N ARG A 191 13.91 -14.24 16.15
CA ARG A 191 13.09 -13.09 15.77
C ARG A 191 13.95 -11.95 15.25
N TYR A 192 13.44 -11.26 14.22
CA TYR A 192 14.05 -10.08 13.65
C TYR A 192 13.00 -8.97 13.51
N ASP A 193 13.21 -7.83 14.19
CA ASP A 193 12.19 -6.79 14.37
C ASP A 193 12.26 -5.65 13.33
N ALA A 194 13.38 -5.46 12.63
CA ALA A 194 13.60 -4.30 11.76
C ALA A 194 13.42 -4.64 10.27
N ALA A 195 12.33 -5.32 9.92
CA ALA A 195 12.05 -5.71 8.54
C ALA A 195 10.84 -4.93 7.98
N HIS A 196 10.67 -5.01 6.67
CA HIS A 196 9.49 -4.52 5.97
C HIS A 196 9.06 -5.52 4.89
N VAL A 197 7.77 -5.76 4.77
CA VAL A 197 7.21 -6.33 3.54
C VAL A 197 7.30 -5.29 2.45
N ILE A 198 7.69 -5.67 1.24
CA ILE A 198 7.73 -4.80 0.07
C ILE A 198 6.87 -5.37 -1.05
N ALA A 199 6.08 -4.52 -1.69
CA ALA A 199 5.30 -4.86 -2.87
C ALA A 199 5.42 -3.75 -3.93
N PRO A 200 5.92 -4.03 -5.14
CA PRO A 200 5.83 -3.10 -6.26
C PRO A 200 4.36 -2.89 -6.67
N GLU A 201 3.99 -1.68 -7.11
CA GLU A 201 2.62 -1.39 -7.61
C GLU A 201 2.23 -2.32 -8.78
N ARG A 202 3.22 -2.72 -9.60
CA ARG A 202 3.05 -3.70 -10.68
C ARG A 202 3.92 -4.90 -10.40
N THR A 203 3.35 -5.88 -9.74
CA THR A 203 4.02 -7.17 -9.52
C THR A 203 3.66 -8.15 -10.61
N HIS A 204 4.61 -9.01 -10.99
CA HIS A 204 4.39 -10.16 -11.85
C HIS A 204 4.17 -11.44 -11.03
N HIS A 205 4.24 -11.33 -9.69
CA HIS A 205 4.04 -12.44 -8.77
C HIS A 205 2.56 -12.54 -8.36
N GLY A 206 2.10 -13.75 -8.05
CA GLY A 206 0.76 -14.00 -7.53
C GLY A 206 0.61 -13.49 -6.08
N ASP A 207 -0.62 -13.49 -5.59
CA ASP A 207 -0.93 -13.10 -4.19
C ASP A 207 -0.36 -14.10 -3.17
N ASP A 208 0.16 -15.23 -3.63
CA ASP A 208 0.80 -16.29 -2.86
C ASP A 208 2.29 -16.02 -2.54
N GLN A 209 2.89 -14.98 -3.12
CA GLN A 209 4.29 -14.64 -2.86
C GLN A 209 4.43 -13.35 -2.02
N LEU A 210 5.35 -13.41 -1.05
CA LEU A 210 5.69 -12.28 -0.19
C LEU A 210 7.18 -12.00 -0.27
N GLU A 211 7.54 -10.72 -0.42
CA GLU A 211 8.92 -10.26 -0.39
C GLU A 211 9.18 -9.43 0.86
N VAL A 212 10.29 -9.71 1.55
CA VAL A 212 10.70 -9.00 2.76
C VAL A 212 12.09 -8.41 2.58
N ILE A 213 12.24 -7.15 3.00
CA ILE A 213 13.53 -6.44 3.04
C ILE A 213 13.91 -6.09 4.47
N ALA A 214 15.20 -6.03 4.73
CA ALA A 214 15.77 -5.68 6.04
C ALA A 214 17.15 -5.05 5.87
N PRO A 215 17.68 -4.33 6.88
CA PRO A 215 19.06 -3.84 6.83
C PRO A 215 20.10 -4.96 6.68
N ASP A 216 19.84 -6.12 7.28
CA ASP A 216 20.73 -7.27 7.26
C ASP A 216 20.19 -8.39 6.34
N ARG A 217 21.06 -9.34 5.99
CA ARG A 217 20.62 -10.52 5.24
C ARG A 217 19.87 -11.47 6.17
N LEU A 218 18.53 -11.47 6.09
CA LEU A 218 17.67 -12.27 6.97
C LEU A 218 18.01 -13.77 6.98
N ARG A 219 18.49 -14.32 5.85
CA ARG A 219 18.93 -15.72 5.80
C ARG A 219 20.10 -16.01 6.72
N ASP A 220 21.01 -15.05 6.90
CA ASP A 220 22.16 -15.20 7.77
C ASP A 220 21.79 -14.94 9.23
N GLU A 221 20.97 -13.92 9.50
CA GLU A 221 20.52 -13.53 10.82
C GLU A 221 19.62 -14.58 11.51
N LEU A 222 18.76 -15.23 10.73
CA LEU A 222 17.80 -16.23 11.20
C LEU A 222 18.18 -17.67 10.78
N HIS A 223 19.40 -17.88 10.27
CA HIS A 223 19.91 -19.17 9.84
C HIS A 223 18.95 -19.97 8.94
N LEU A 224 18.39 -19.26 7.90
CA LEU A 224 17.32 -19.80 7.05
C LEU A 224 17.85 -20.57 5.83
N GLU A 225 17.19 -21.70 5.57
CA GLU A 225 17.34 -22.47 4.35
C GLU A 225 16.02 -22.49 3.56
N ASP A 226 16.07 -22.84 2.26
CA ASP A 226 14.86 -23.05 1.48
C ASP A 226 14.03 -24.19 2.09
N GLY A 227 12.73 -23.97 2.24
CA GLY A 227 11.82 -24.89 2.89
C GLY A 227 11.52 -24.60 4.37
N ASP A 228 12.27 -23.67 5.00
CA ASP A 228 11.95 -23.23 6.36
C ASP A 228 10.62 -22.47 6.39
N THR A 229 9.87 -22.61 7.47
CA THR A 229 8.61 -21.88 7.67
C THR A 229 8.85 -20.68 8.57
N LEU A 230 8.33 -19.52 8.15
CA LEU A 230 8.36 -18.27 8.89
C LEU A 230 6.96 -17.71 9.10
N THR A 231 6.81 -16.93 10.15
CA THR A 231 5.66 -16.05 10.34
C THR A 231 6.11 -14.60 10.25
N ILE A 232 5.46 -13.84 9.39
CA ILE A 232 5.68 -12.40 9.20
C ILE A 232 4.54 -11.66 9.90
N HIS A 233 4.87 -10.95 10.96
CA HIS A 233 3.92 -10.09 11.68
C HIS A 233 4.00 -8.69 11.11
N VAL A 234 3.01 -8.31 10.33
CA VAL A 234 2.92 -7.00 9.69
C VAL A 234 2.17 -6.05 10.59
N THR A 235 2.78 -4.91 10.88
CA THR A 235 2.22 -3.85 11.73
C THR A 235 1.98 -2.57 10.92
N GLU A 236 1.26 -1.65 11.49
CA GLU A 236 1.17 -0.28 10.97
C GLU A 236 2.29 0.61 11.47
#